data_057401926f8701b156e2cc8482d0b9c2
#
_entry.id   057401926f8701b156e2cc8482d0b9c2
#
_cell.length_a   1.000
_cell.length_b   1.000
_cell.length_c   1.000
_cell.angle_alpha   90.00
_cell.angle_beta   90.00
_cell.angle_gamma   90.00
#
_symmetry.space_group_name_H-M   'P 1'
#
loop_
_entity.id
_entity.type
_entity.pdbx_description
1 polymer ?
#
loop_
_entity_poly.entity_id
_entity_poly.type
_entity_poly.pdbx_seq_one_letter_code
_entity_poly.pdbx_strand_id
1 'polypeptide(L)'
;MSPVTMGVGPDGAILVASYPERAKVRNLRLHNQAALCVLSDDFGGEWVQISGTATVVDLPEAVEGLVTYFRSISGEHSDWDEYRQAMLDQGKVLIRIAVERWGPISRGGFPPRLGDRL
;
A
#
# COMPACT_ATOMS: atom_id res chain seq x y z
N MET A 1 -1.28 9.69 9.22
CA MET A 1 -1.72 9.04 7.95
C MET A 1 -1.01 9.69 6.79
N SER A 2 -0.56 8.92 5.82
CA SER A 2 0.12 9.45 4.64
C SER A 2 -0.46 8.80 3.38
N PRO A 3 -0.53 9.55 2.26
CA PRO A 3 -0.99 8.97 1.00
C PRO A 3 0.05 7.99 0.46
N VAL A 4 -0.43 6.90 -0.12
CA VAL A 4 0.43 5.89 -0.72
C VAL A 4 -0.23 5.36 -1.99
N THR A 5 0.60 4.84 -2.90
CA THR A 5 0.10 4.06 -4.02
C THR A 5 0.16 2.59 -3.62
N MET A 6 -0.99 1.92 -3.66
CA MET A 6 -1.04 0.51 -3.29
C MET A 6 -1.08 -0.38 -4.52
N GLY A 7 -0.42 -1.53 -4.42
CA GLY A 7 -0.56 -2.62 -5.38
C GLY A 7 -1.29 -3.78 -4.72
N VAL A 8 -1.62 -4.79 -5.52
CA VAL A 8 -2.27 -6.01 -5.03
C VAL A 8 -1.46 -7.21 -5.48
N GLY A 9 -1.12 -8.08 -4.55
CA GLY A 9 -0.43 -9.33 -4.83
C GLY A 9 -1.38 -10.41 -5.31
N PRO A 10 -0.83 -11.52 -5.87
CA PRO A 10 -1.65 -12.62 -6.39
C PRO A 10 -2.54 -13.28 -5.33
N ASP A 11 -2.15 -13.20 -4.07
CA ASP A 11 -2.88 -13.75 -2.92
C ASP A 11 -3.88 -12.76 -2.31
N GLY A 12 -4.07 -11.60 -2.92
CA GLY A 12 -4.98 -10.56 -2.43
C GLY A 12 -4.37 -9.64 -1.38
N ALA A 13 -3.11 -9.82 -1.00
CA ALA A 13 -2.45 -8.92 -0.06
C ALA A 13 -2.24 -7.55 -0.69
N ILE A 14 -2.33 -6.50 0.13
CA ILE A 14 -2.01 -5.13 -0.27
C ILE A 14 -0.50 -4.95 -0.18
N LEU A 15 0.08 -4.33 -1.22
CA LEU A 15 1.51 -4.09 -1.30
C LEU A 15 1.78 -2.59 -1.38
N VAL A 16 2.76 -2.12 -0.59
CA VAL A 16 3.19 -0.72 -0.58
C VAL A 16 4.72 -0.70 -0.50
N ALA A 17 5.36 0.05 -1.38
CA ALA A 17 6.80 0.27 -1.31
C ALA A 17 7.11 1.49 -0.46
N SER A 18 8.18 1.42 0.34
CA SER A 18 8.60 2.53 1.19
C SER A 18 10.10 2.42 1.48
N TYR A 19 10.56 3.21 2.42
CA TYR A 19 11.96 3.21 2.88
C TYR A 19 12.01 2.89 4.37
N PRO A 20 13.10 2.25 4.85
CA PRO A 20 13.21 1.84 6.27
C PRO A 20 13.07 2.99 7.27
N GLU A 21 13.53 4.18 6.90
CA GLU A 21 13.53 5.35 7.79
C GLU A 21 12.18 6.07 7.87
N ARG A 22 11.21 5.70 7.02
CA ARG A 22 9.88 6.32 7.06
C ARG A 22 9.15 5.95 8.34
N ALA A 23 8.40 6.90 8.90
CA ALA A 23 7.66 6.71 10.15
C ALA A 23 6.70 5.52 10.07
N LYS A 24 6.00 5.37 8.94
CA LYS A 24 5.04 4.27 8.75
C LYS A 24 5.72 2.91 8.86
N VAL A 25 6.94 2.76 8.32
CA VAL A 25 7.69 1.51 8.38
C VAL A 25 8.14 1.23 9.80
N ARG A 26 8.70 2.23 10.47
CA ARG A 26 9.15 2.11 11.86
C ARG A 26 7.99 1.75 12.78
N ASN A 27 6.83 2.38 12.58
CA ASN A 27 5.64 2.09 13.39
C ASN A 27 5.13 0.67 13.16
N LEU A 28 5.12 0.19 11.92
CA LEU A 28 4.67 -1.17 11.61
C LEU A 28 5.60 -2.25 12.16
N ARG A 29 6.90 -1.95 12.30
CA ARG A 29 7.82 -2.88 12.97
C ARG A 29 7.51 -3.03 14.45
N LEU A 30 6.98 -1.99 15.08
CA LEU A 30 6.59 -2.01 16.50
C LEU A 30 5.18 -2.54 16.70
N HIS A 31 4.25 -2.14 15.83
CA HIS A 31 2.84 -2.52 15.89
C HIS A 31 2.38 -2.86 14.49
N ASN A 32 2.21 -4.14 14.21
CA ASN A 32 1.97 -4.64 12.86
C ASN A 32 0.52 -4.52 12.38
N GLN A 33 -0.34 -3.82 13.11
CA GLN A 33 -1.70 -3.54 12.65
C GLN A 33 -1.70 -2.33 11.75
N ALA A 34 -2.36 -2.46 10.59
CA ALA A 34 -2.42 -1.40 9.59
C ALA A 34 -3.86 -1.16 9.15
N ALA A 35 -4.17 0.10 8.85
CA ALA A 35 -5.46 0.49 8.29
C ALA A 35 -5.21 1.39 7.09
N LEU A 36 -6.01 1.20 6.06
CA LEU A 36 -5.97 1.95 4.81
C LEU A 36 -7.34 2.48 4.49
N CYS A 37 -7.38 3.70 3.96
CA CYS A 37 -8.58 4.23 3.31
C CYS A 37 -8.31 4.19 1.81
N VAL A 38 -9.02 3.33 1.10
CA VAL A 38 -8.85 3.14 -0.35
C VAL A 38 -9.87 4.01 -1.05
N LEU A 39 -9.38 4.96 -1.82
CA LEU A 39 -10.20 5.96 -2.50
C LEU A 39 -10.32 5.62 -3.98
N SER A 40 -11.48 5.94 -4.57
CA SER A 40 -11.62 5.92 -6.03
C SER A 40 -10.82 7.08 -6.63
N ASP A 41 -10.65 7.07 -7.95
CA ASP A 41 -9.97 8.15 -8.66
C ASP A 41 -10.75 9.47 -8.58
N ASP A 42 -12.06 9.40 -8.37
CA ASP A 42 -12.90 10.59 -8.24
C ASP A 42 -12.98 11.01 -6.78
N PHE A 43 -12.57 12.27 -6.52
CA PHE A 43 -12.75 12.83 -5.20
C PHE A 43 -14.24 12.90 -4.86
N GLY A 44 -14.61 12.37 -3.71
CA GLY A 44 -16.02 12.27 -3.32
C GLY A 44 -16.74 11.03 -3.86
N GLY A 45 -16.02 10.16 -4.58
CA GLY A 45 -16.54 8.88 -5.03
C GLY A 45 -16.58 7.82 -3.93
N GLU A 46 -16.58 6.58 -4.33
CA GLU A 46 -16.60 5.46 -3.39
C GLU A 46 -15.27 5.31 -2.67
N TRP A 47 -15.32 4.90 -1.42
CA TRP A 47 -14.14 4.58 -0.63
C TRP A 47 -14.45 3.45 0.33
N VAL A 48 -13.39 2.75 0.76
CA VAL A 48 -13.50 1.63 1.69
C VAL A 48 -12.32 1.66 2.65
N GLN A 49 -12.60 1.38 3.91
CA GLN A 49 -11.54 1.18 4.90
C GLN A 49 -11.17 -0.30 4.96
N ILE A 50 -9.88 -0.54 4.90
CA ILE A 50 -9.31 -1.89 4.98
C ILE A 50 -8.38 -1.91 6.18
N SER A 51 -8.41 -2.99 6.95
CA SER A 51 -7.45 -3.20 8.02
C SER A 51 -6.92 -4.62 8.00
N GLY A 52 -5.73 -4.79 8.52
CA GLY A 52 -5.10 -6.09 8.56
C GLY A 52 -3.74 -6.06 9.22
N THR A 53 -3.03 -7.16 9.08
CA THR A 53 -1.69 -7.33 9.65
C THR A 53 -0.64 -7.08 8.59
N ALA A 54 0.28 -6.17 8.89
CA ALA A 54 1.37 -5.78 7.99
C ALA A 54 2.65 -6.53 8.33
N THR A 55 3.37 -6.92 7.29
CA THR A 55 4.72 -7.45 7.40
C THR A 55 5.64 -6.54 6.61
N VAL A 56 6.72 -6.09 7.24
CA VAL A 56 7.77 -5.32 6.54
C VAL A 56 8.81 -6.32 6.05
N VAL A 57 8.98 -6.37 4.74
CA VAL A 57 9.96 -7.25 4.10
C VAL A 57 11.16 -6.42 3.68
N ASP A 58 12.32 -6.77 4.20
CA ASP A 58 13.57 -6.09 3.90
C ASP A 58 14.27 -6.70 2.67
N LEU A 59 15.22 -5.94 2.11
CA LEU A 59 16.07 -6.45 1.05
C LEU A 59 17.05 -7.48 1.61
N PRO A 60 17.46 -8.47 0.80
CA PRO A 60 17.12 -8.67 -0.62
C PRO A 60 15.77 -9.37 -0.85
N GLU A 61 15.14 -9.93 0.17
CA GLU A 61 13.92 -10.72 0.04
C GLU A 61 12.75 -9.92 -0.55
N ALA A 62 12.74 -8.59 -0.35
CA ALA A 62 11.68 -7.73 -0.85
C ALA A 62 11.68 -7.56 -2.37
N VAL A 63 12.77 -7.88 -3.07
CA VAL A 63 12.93 -7.54 -4.49
C VAL A 63 11.79 -8.09 -5.35
N GLU A 64 11.47 -9.36 -5.21
CA GLU A 64 10.41 -9.97 -6.05
C GLU A 64 9.02 -9.47 -5.69
N GLY A 65 8.78 -9.18 -4.42
CA GLY A 65 7.54 -8.51 -3.99
C GLY A 65 7.42 -7.10 -4.56
N LEU A 66 8.53 -6.37 -4.67
CA LEU A 66 8.56 -5.05 -5.30
C LEU A 66 8.30 -5.14 -6.80
N VAL A 67 8.77 -6.19 -7.47
CA VAL A 67 8.44 -6.46 -8.88
C VAL A 67 6.92 -6.66 -9.02
N THR A 68 6.33 -7.47 -8.18
CA THR A 68 4.87 -7.70 -8.17
C THR A 68 4.11 -6.40 -7.93
N TYR A 69 4.57 -5.59 -6.99
CA TYR A 69 3.99 -4.28 -6.69
C TYR A 69 4.01 -3.37 -7.91
N PHE A 70 5.17 -3.21 -8.56
CA PHE A 70 5.31 -2.36 -9.74
C PHE A 70 4.40 -2.85 -10.86
N ARG A 71 4.41 -4.16 -11.13
CA ARG A 71 3.57 -4.74 -12.18
C ARG A 71 2.09 -4.49 -11.93
N SER A 72 1.67 -4.55 -10.69
CA SER A 72 0.28 -4.32 -10.29
C SER A 72 -0.19 -2.89 -10.56
N ILE A 73 0.70 -1.89 -10.37
CA ILE A 73 0.32 -0.48 -10.51
C ILE A 73 0.68 0.14 -11.85
N SER A 74 1.70 -0.37 -12.54
CA SER A 74 2.24 0.24 -13.75
C SER A 74 2.38 -0.71 -14.93
N GLY A 75 2.08 -2.00 -14.75
CA GLY A 75 2.26 -3.01 -15.79
C GLY A 75 3.71 -3.43 -15.96
N GLU A 76 4.05 -3.91 -17.14
CA GLU A 76 5.39 -4.44 -17.42
C GLU A 76 6.44 -3.33 -17.49
N HIS A 77 7.56 -3.56 -16.84
CA HIS A 77 8.74 -2.70 -16.95
C HIS A 77 9.55 -3.11 -18.18
N SER A 78 10.18 -2.14 -18.84
CA SER A 78 10.98 -2.40 -20.03
C SER A 78 12.24 -3.23 -19.74
N ASP A 79 12.76 -3.17 -18.51
CA ASP A 79 13.96 -3.87 -18.08
C ASP A 79 13.84 -4.24 -16.60
N TRP A 80 13.43 -5.48 -16.33
CA TRP A 80 13.26 -5.96 -14.96
C TRP A 80 14.57 -6.09 -14.19
N ASP A 81 15.66 -6.39 -14.86
CA ASP A 81 16.97 -6.47 -14.19
C ASP A 81 17.42 -5.10 -13.71
N GLU A 82 17.20 -4.07 -14.51
CA GLU A 82 17.46 -2.69 -14.12
C GLU A 82 16.58 -2.28 -12.94
N TYR A 83 15.29 -2.63 -12.97
CA TYR A 83 14.36 -2.34 -11.88
C TYR A 83 14.81 -3.00 -10.58
N ARG A 84 15.16 -4.30 -10.63
CA ARG A 84 15.63 -5.03 -9.45
C ARG A 84 16.85 -4.39 -8.83
N GLN A 85 17.80 -4.01 -9.68
CA GLN A 85 19.02 -3.35 -9.21
C GLN A 85 18.69 -1.99 -8.59
N ALA A 86 17.79 -1.24 -9.19
CA ALA A 86 17.35 0.06 -8.65
C ALA A 86 16.73 -0.08 -7.25
N MET A 87 15.96 -1.14 -7.03
CA MET A 87 15.36 -1.38 -5.70
C MET A 87 16.43 -1.65 -4.65
N LEU A 88 17.44 -2.43 -5.00
CA LEU A 88 18.59 -2.69 -4.13
C LEU A 88 19.37 -1.41 -3.84
N ASP A 89 19.64 -0.63 -4.87
CA ASP A 89 20.43 0.60 -4.74
C ASP A 89 19.69 1.66 -3.92
N GLN A 90 18.38 1.73 -4.04
CA GLN A 90 17.54 2.70 -3.30
C GLN A 90 17.22 2.24 -1.87
N GLY A 91 17.49 0.98 -1.54
CA GLY A 91 17.23 0.47 -0.19
C GLY A 91 15.74 0.38 0.15
N LYS A 92 14.90 0.08 -0.83
CA LYS A 92 13.46 -0.01 -0.63
C LYS A 92 13.07 -1.17 0.27
N VAL A 93 11.95 -1.00 1.00
CA VAL A 93 11.29 -2.08 1.71
C VAL A 93 9.89 -2.27 1.13
N LEU A 94 9.36 -3.47 1.31
CA LEU A 94 7.99 -3.80 0.93
C LEU A 94 7.15 -3.93 2.19
N ILE A 95 6.02 -3.23 2.23
CA ILE A 95 4.99 -3.45 3.24
C ILE A 95 3.94 -4.35 2.61
N ARG A 96 3.69 -5.49 3.24
CA ARG A 96 2.70 -6.45 2.77
C ARG A 96 1.60 -6.56 3.83
N ILE A 97 0.36 -6.27 3.45
CA ILE A 97 -0.77 -6.25 4.38
C ILE A 97 -1.72 -7.39 4.03
N ALA A 98 -1.86 -8.33 4.96
CA ALA A 98 -2.88 -9.37 4.88
C ALA A 98 -4.21 -8.76 5.33
N VAL A 99 -5.17 -8.66 4.41
CA VAL A 99 -6.46 -8.01 4.69
C VAL A 99 -7.28 -8.90 5.60
N GLU A 100 -7.72 -8.35 6.74
CA GLU A 100 -8.54 -9.05 7.73
C GLU A 100 -9.95 -8.49 7.81
N ARG A 101 -10.12 -7.20 7.52
CA ARG A 101 -11.41 -6.51 7.55
C ARG A 101 -11.49 -5.50 6.44
N TRP A 102 -12.69 -5.32 5.91
CA TRP A 102 -12.95 -4.26 4.94
C TRP A 102 -14.43 -3.91 4.94
N GLY A 103 -14.77 -2.72 4.44
CA GLY A 103 -16.12 -2.26 4.22
C GLY A 103 -16.78 -1.63 5.43
N PRO A 104 -18.05 -1.23 5.28
CA PRO A 104 -18.77 -1.19 4.02
C PRO A 104 -18.19 -0.14 3.06
N ILE A 105 -18.55 -0.25 1.78
CA ILE A 105 -18.19 0.78 0.80
C ILE A 105 -19.04 2.01 1.05
N SER A 106 -18.39 3.15 1.13
CA SER A 106 -19.03 4.45 1.39
C SER A 106 -18.81 5.39 0.22
N ARG A 107 -19.61 6.45 0.17
CA ARG A 107 -19.46 7.50 -0.85
C ARG A 107 -19.21 8.83 -0.17
N GLY A 108 -18.61 9.77 -0.95
CA GLY A 108 -18.40 11.12 -0.51
C GLY A 108 -17.08 11.39 0.16
N GLY A 109 -16.38 10.38 0.66
CA GLY A 109 -15.06 10.53 1.27
C GLY A 109 -15.00 11.36 2.54
N PHE A 110 -16.16 11.85 3.03
CA PHE A 110 -16.24 12.71 4.20
C PHE A 110 -17.22 12.12 5.23
N PRO A 111 -17.02 12.40 6.52
CA PRO A 111 -18.03 12.06 7.52
C PRO A 111 -19.37 12.70 7.17
N PRO A 112 -20.51 12.03 7.45
CA PRO A 112 -21.84 12.56 7.10
C PRO A 112 -22.08 13.98 7.56
N ARG A 113 -21.69 14.32 8.78
CA ARG A 113 -21.87 15.67 9.32
C ARG A 113 -21.10 16.76 8.56
N LEU A 114 -20.01 16.42 7.87
CA LEU A 114 -19.30 17.34 7.00
C LEU A 114 -19.97 17.39 5.63
N GLY A 115 -20.44 16.27 5.13
CA GLY A 115 -21.19 16.19 3.88
C GLY A 115 -22.44 17.04 3.90
N ASP A 116 -23.15 17.05 5.02
CA ASP A 116 -24.37 17.84 5.21
C ASP A 116 -24.13 19.35 5.09
N ARG A 117 -22.89 19.79 5.26
CA ARG A 117 -22.53 21.21 5.19
C ARG A 117 -22.02 21.62 3.81
N LEU A 118 -21.77 20.65 2.96
CA LEU A 118 -21.27 20.90 1.61
C LEU A 118 -22.42 20.97 0.60
#